data_96e764105ab06b35c40cdf15fb9944f6
#
_entry.id   96e764105ab06b35c40cdf15fb9944f6
#
_cell.length_a   1.000
_cell.length_b   1.000
_cell.length_c   1.000
_cell.angle_alpha   90.00
_cell.angle_beta   90.00
_cell.angle_gamma   90.00
#
_symmetry.space_group_name_H-M   'P 1'
#
loop_
_entity.id
_entity.type
_entity.pdbx_description
1 polymer ?
#
loop_
_entity_poly.entity_id
_entity_poly.type
_entity_poly.pdbx_seq_one_letter_code
_entity_poly.pdbx_strand_id
1 'polypeptide(L)'
;MSKKVKTTPDAEVKEETPKSKLRETLEFLAPIIIALIVAMILKYCIFANAVIPTGSMLNTIQKGDRVIASRLEYKFNEPERFDIAIFKYPDNEKELFVKRIIGLPGETVNIVDGTVYVTGTDGKTMQLRDDFVSPENKDSYNGTFVVPEDSYFVMGDNRDNSVDSRYWTTTNFVSRDKFIGKVMFRYYPFNTAGKLE
;
A
#
# COMPACT_ATOMS: atom_id res chain seq x y z
N MET A 1 35.75 -78.89 -24.86
CA MET A 1 34.70 -77.90 -24.96
C MET A 1 34.53 -77.26 -23.59
N SER A 2 35.16 -76.10 -23.32
CA SER A 2 35.11 -75.44 -22.01
C SER A 2 34.14 -74.26 -22.09
N LYS A 3 33.07 -74.29 -21.27
CA LYS A 3 32.09 -73.22 -21.18
C LYS A 3 32.63 -72.13 -20.24
N LYS A 4 32.87 -70.90 -20.80
CA LYS A 4 33.16 -69.71 -20.04
C LYS A 4 31.85 -69.23 -19.37
N VAL A 5 31.84 -69.19 -18.03
CA VAL A 5 30.85 -68.52 -17.22
C VAL A 5 31.11 -67.02 -17.28
N LYS A 6 30.14 -66.24 -17.73
CA LYS A 6 30.16 -64.75 -17.67
C LYS A 6 29.77 -64.35 -16.25
N THR A 7 30.66 -63.80 -15.49
CA THR A 7 30.38 -63.06 -14.23
C THR A 7 29.79 -61.72 -14.60
N THR A 8 28.59 -61.45 -14.09
CA THR A 8 27.94 -60.13 -14.08
C THR A 8 28.64 -59.24 -13.04
N PRO A 9 28.89 -57.95 -13.33
CA PRO A 9 29.47 -57.04 -12.33
C PRO A 9 28.48 -56.76 -11.24
N ASP A 10 28.94 -56.88 -10.00
CA ASP A 10 28.22 -56.56 -8.78
C ASP A 10 27.72 -55.09 -8.82
N ALA A 11 26.40 -54.92 -8.62
CA ALA A 11 25.83 -53.64 -8.39
C ALA A 11 26.27 -53.16 -7.00
N GLU A 12 27.08 -52.12 -6.93
CA GLU A 12 27.40 -51.43 -5.69
C GLU A 12 26.10 -50.94 -5.02
N VAL A 13 25.68 -51.66 -4.00
CA VAL A 13 24.67 -51.20 -3.07
C VAL A 13 25.30 -50.10 -2.24
N LYS A 14 24.99 -48.83 -2.56
CA LYS A 14 25.36 -47.71 -1.69
C LYS A 14 24.65 -47.91 -0.33
N GLU A 15 25.38 -48.32 0.68
CA GLU A 15 24.92 -48.28 2.08
C GLU A 15 24.62 -46.82 2.43
N GLU A 16 23.33 -46.48 2.56
CA GLU A 16 22.89 -45.23 3.14
C GLU A 16 23.24 -45.22 4.62
N THR A 17 24.26 -44.44 4.97
CA THR A 17 24.61 -44.21 6.39
C THR A 17 23.40 -43.65 7.13
N PRO A 18 23.01 -44.19 8.30
CA PRO A 18 21.83 -43.71 9.03
C PRO A 18 22.02 -42.25 9.40
N LYS A 19 21.10 -41.40 8.92
CA LYS A 19 21.08 -39.97 9.23
C LYS A 19 20.95 -39.80 10.75
N SER A 20 21.74 -38.91 11.34
CA SER A 20 21.57 -38.62 12.76
C SER A 20 20.17 -38.06 13.02
N LYS A 21 19.55 -38.42 14.17
CA LYS A 21 18.21 -37.89 14.55
C LYS A 21 18.12 -36.37 14.49
N LEU A 22 19.23 -35.68 14.77
CA LEU A 22 19.33 -34.21 14.65
C LEU A 22 19.16 -33.75 13.21
N ARG A 23 19.76 -34.45 12.25
CA ARG A 23 19.64 -34.12 10.83
C ARG A 23 18.22 -34.35 10.30
N GLU A 24 17.58 -35.42 10.68
CA GLU A 24 16.18 -35.70 10.33
C GLU A 24 15.24 -34.65 10.90
N THR A 25 15.43 -34.22 12.16
CA THR A 25 14.66 -33.15 12.78
C THR A 25 14.88 -31.82 12.07
N LEU A 26 16.12 -31.50 11.69
CA LEU A 26 16.44 -30.27 10.94
C LEU A 26 15.82 -30.29 9.53
N GLU A 27 15.91 -31.42 8.83
CA GLU A 27 15.31 -31.57 7.48
C GLU A 27 13.78 -31.44 7.53
N PHE A 28 13.12 -31.86 8.62
CA PHE A 28 11.68 -31.69 8.84
C PHE A 28 11.31 -30.24 9.22
N LEU A 29 12.09 -29.58 10.06
CA LEU A 29 11.77 -28.23 10.55
C LEU A 29 12.18 -27.13 9.58
N ALA A 30 13.19 -27.35 8.73
CA ALA A 30 13.70 -26.32 7.81
C ALA A 30 12.62 -25.72 6.90
N PRO A 31 11.74 -26.50 6.23
CA PRO A 31 10.69 -25.93 5.38
C PRO A 31 9.68 -25.10 6.18
N ILE A 32 9.38 -25.47 7.43
CA ILE A 32 8.49 -24.71 8.30
C ILE A 32 9.11 -23.37 8.69
N ILE A 33 10.38 -23.38 9.06
CA ILE A 33 11.13 -22.17 9.41
C ILE A 33 11.23 -21.24 8.21
N ILE A 34 11.55 -21.78 7.03
CA ILE A 34 11.61 -21.00 5.78
C ILE A 34 10.25 -20.37 5.48
N ALA A 35 9.16 -21.14 5.58
CA ALA A 35 7.80 -20.65 5.36
C ALA A 35 7.44 -19.52 6.33
N LEU A 36 7.82 -19.62 7.61
CA LEU A 36 7.60 -18.58 8.61
C LEU A 36 8.41 -17.32 8.30
N ILE A 37 9.67 -17.46 7.89
CA ILE A 37 10.52 -16.34 7.49
C ILE A 37 9.92 -15.63 6.27
N VAL A 38 9.52 -16.38 5.25
CA VAL A 38 8.87 -15.81 4.05
C VAL A 38 7.57 -15.10 4.43
N ALA A 39 6.73 -15.71 5.26
CA ALA A 39 5.49 -15.08 5.73
C ALA A 39 5.75 -13.77 6.50
N MET A 40 6.79 -13.73 7.33
CA MET A 40 7.21 -12.50 8.02
C MET A 40 7.69 -11.42 7.06
N ILE A 41 8.51 -11.78 6.08
CA ILE A 41 8.97 -10.83 5.04
C ILE A 41 7.78 -10.26 4.28
N LEU A 42 6.86 -11.10 3.82
CA LEU A 42 5.64 -10.66 3.13
C LEU A 42 4.82 -9.69 4.00
N LYS A 43 4.61 -10.04 5.26
CA LYS A 43 3.80 -9.23 6.19
C LYS A 43 4.43 -7.89 6.52
N TYR A 44 5.74 -7.83 6.79
CA TYR A 44 6.37 -6.61 7.31
C TYR A 44 7.05 -5.77 6.25
N CYS A 45 7.53 -6.38 5.16
CA CYS A 45 8.27 -5.65 4.12
C CYS A 45 7.41 -5.31 2.90
N ILE A 46 6.45 -6.16 2.55
CA ILE A 46 5.70 -6.02 1.29
C ILE A 46 4.33 -5.41 1.52
N PHE A 47 3.56 -5.94 2.48
CA PHE A 47 2.17 -5.52 2.69
C PHE A 47 1.97 -4.77 4.00
N ALA A 48 1.06 -3.79 3.96
CA ALA A 48 0.47 -3.16 5.12
C ALA A 48 -1.03 -3.45 5.14
N ASN A 49 -1.52 -4.01 6.24
CA ASN A 49 -2.95 -4.23 6.44
C ASN A 49 -3.49 -3.11 7.33
N ALA A 50 -4.62 -2.53 6.93
CA ALA A 50 -5.29 -1.52 7.73
C ALA A 50 -6.78 -1.84 7.87
N VAL A 51 -7.32 -1.50 9.04
CA VAL A 51 -8.76 -1.43 9.30
C VAL A 51 -9.14 0.04 9.27
N ILE A 52 -10.15 0.40 8.51
CA ILE A 52 -10.56 1.80 8.32
C ILE A 52 -11.51 2.22 9.46
N PRO A 53 -11.09 3.12 10.36
CA PRO A 53 -11.89 3.48 11.52
C PRO A 53 -12.91 4.59 11.24
N THR A 54 -12.73 5.37 10.17
CA THR A 54 -13.49 6.59 9.88
C THR A 54 -14.17 6.56 8.51
N GLY A 55 -15.12 7.46 8.29
CA GLY A 55 -15.82 7.61 7.02
C GLY A 55 -15.22 8.66 6.06
N SER A 56 -13.97 9.10 6.27
CA SER A 56 -13.39 10.18 5.46
C SER A 56 -13.12 9.81 3.98
N MET A 57 -13.18 8.51 3.65
CA MET A 57 -13.00 7.98 2.29
C MET A 57 -14.29 7.40 1.69
N LEU A 58 -15.46 7.74 2.27
CA LEU A 58 -16.76 7.39 1.70
C LEU A 58 -16.89 8.09 0.32
N ASN A 59 -17.37 7.46 -0.74
CA ASN A 59 -17.94 6.14 -0.85
C ASN A 59 -16.93 5.06 -1.27
N THR A 60 -15.69 5.44 -1.53
CA THR A 60 -14.66 4.49 -2.00
C THR A 60 -14.34 3.43 -0.97
N ILE A 61 -14.14 3.84 0.29
CA ILE A 61 -13.82 2.96 1.41
C ILE A 61 -14.76 3.26 2.57
N GLN A 62 -15.41 2.21 3.09
CA GLN A 62 -16.36 2.30 4.19
C GLN A 62 -15.67 2.16 5.54
N LYS A 63 -16.30 2.70 6.59
CA LYS A 63 -15.89 2.42 7.97
C LYS A 63 -16.00 0.92 8.26
N GLY A 64 -14.93 0.33 8.80
CA GLY A 64 -14.84 -1.11 9.09
C GLY A 64 -14.25 -1.94 7.95
N ASP A 65 -14.05 -1.37 6.76
CA ASP A 65 -13.34 -2.04 5.66
C ASP A 65 -11.93 -2.43 6.09
N ARG A 66 -11.45 -3.55 5.54
CA ARG A 66 -10.07 -4.00 5.69
C ARG A 66 -9.38 -3.98 4.34
N VAL A 67 -8.29 -3.25 4.28
CA VAL A 67 -7.55 -3.02 3.05
C VAL A 67 -6.12 -3.53 3.14
N ILE A 68 -5.58 -3.87 1.99
CA ILE A 68 -4.16 -4.22 1.81
C ILE A 68 -3.51 -3.10 1.01
N ALA A 69 -2.41 -2.59 1.53
CA ALA A 69 -1.55 -1.64 0.84
C ALA A 69 -0.18 -2.25 0.52
N SER A 70 0.39 -1.89 -0.63
CA SER A 70 1.75 -2.23 -1.00
C SER A 70 2.73 -1.22 -0.40
N ARG A 71 3.66 -1.70 0.42
CA ARG A 71 4.79 -0.88 0.91
C ARG A 71 5.86 -0.70 -0.15
N LEU A 72 5.98 -1.67 -1.06
CA LEU A 72 7.00 -1.67 -2.11
C LEU A 72 6.68 -0.62 -3.17
N GLU A 73 5.40 -0.32 -3.40
CA GLU A 73 5.01 0.66 -4.42
C GLU A 73 5.77 1.98 -4.21
N TYR A 74 5.64 2.57 -3.03
CA TYR A 74 6.30 3.83 -2.71
C TYR A 74 7.78 3.71 -2.33
N LYS A 75 8.34 2.50 -2.34
CA LYS A 75 9.77 2.29 -2.18
C LYS A 75 10.53 2.39 -3.51
N PHE A 76 9.86 2.03 -4.60
CA PHE A 76 10.45 1.97 -5.94
C PHE A 76 9.86 3.00 -6.91
N ASN A 77 8.63 3.47 -6.65
CA ASN A 77 7.93 4.42 -7.49
C ASN A 77 7.55 5.67 -6.68
N GLU A 78 7.37 6.78 -7.36
CA GLU A 78 6.81 7.98 -6.75
C GLU A 78 5.29 7.84 -6.58
N PRO A 79 4.72 8.44 -5.51
CA PRO A 79 3.26 8.52 -5.37
C PRO A 79 2.63 9.29 -6.53
N GLU A 80 1.57 8.72 -7.10
CA GLU A 80 0.88 9.28 -8.26
C GLU A 80 -0.42 9.97 -7.84
N ARG A 81 -0.89 10.89 -8.69
CA ARG A 81 -2.19 11.53 -8.48
C ARG A 81 -3.31 10.50 -8.50
N PHE A 82 -4.25 10.64 -7.57
CA PHE A 82 -5.37 9.76 -7.28
C PHE A 82 -5.03 8.46 -6.56
N ASP A 83 -3.76 8.17 -6.29
CA ASP A 83 -3.43 7.05 -5.41
C ASP A 83 -4.11 7.20 -4.05
N ILE A 84 -4.68 6.11 -3.55
CA ILE A 84 -5.14 6.03 -2.16
C ILE A 84 -3.95 5.57 -1.31
N ALA A 85 -3.48 6.44 -0.43
CA ALA A 85 -2.24 6.24 0.30
C ALA A 85 -2.47 6.12 1.81
N ILE A 86 -1.72 5.23 2.45
CA ILE A 86 -1.53 5.18 3.90
C ILE A 86 -0.26 5.97 4.23
N PHE A 87 -0.36 6.90 5.17
CA PHE A 87 0.77 7.73 5.60
C PHE A 87 0.66 8.12 7.07
N LYS A 88 1.76 8.64 7.63
CA LYS A 88 1.79 9.19 8.98
C LYS A 88 1.14 10.57 9.00
N TYR A 89 0.20 10.77 9.90
CA TYR A 89 -0.53 12.04 10.05
C TYR A 89 0.42 13.17 10.48
N PRO A 90 0.51 14.30 9.76
CA PRO A 90 1.49 15.34 10.05
C PRO A 90 1.35 15.99 11.43
N ASP A 91 0.13 16.19 11.93
CA ASP A 91 -0.09 16.78 13.26
C ASP A 91 0.13 15.76 14.40
N ASN A 92 0.15 14.45 14.09
CA ASN A 92 0.47 13.39 15.04
C ASN A 92 1.01 12.13 14.33
N GLU A 93 2.31 12.03 14.13
CA GLU A 93 2.96 10.93 13.40
C GLU A 93 2.78 9.53 14.01
N LYS A 94 2.18 9.41 15.20
CA LYS A 94 1.81 8.12 15.79
C LYS A 94 0.54 7.54 15.16
N GLU A 95 -0.25 8.37 14.48
CA GLU A 95 -1.48 7.99 13.80
C GLU A 95 -1.23 7.79 12.31
N LEU A 96 -1.94 6.83 11.73
CA LEU A 96 -1.92 6.57 10.30
C LEU A 96 -3.25 7.02 9.69
N PHE A 97 -3.14 7.81 8.62
CA PHE A 97 -4.29 8.24 7.84
C PHE A 97 -4.32 7.56 6.48
N VAL A 98 -5.53 7.48 5.93
CA VAL A 98 -5.78 7.03 4.56
C VAL A 98 -6.48 8.17 3.82
N LYS A 99 -5.86 8.67 2.76
CA LYS A 99 -6.40 9.74 1.91
C LYS A 99 -6.00 9.51 0.46
N ARG A 100 -6.64 10.27 -0.44
CA ARG A 100 -6.30 10.29 -1.87
C ARG A 100 -5.32 11.42 -2.16
N ILE A 101 -4.30 11.12 -2.96
CA ILE A 101 -3.32 12.11 -3.44
C ILE A 101 -3.99 13.00 -4.49
N ILE A 102 -3.94 14.30 -4.25
CA ILE A 102 -4.58 15.33 -5.10
C ILE A 102 -3.55 16.24 -5.75
N GLY A 103 -2.58 16.77 -4.99
CA GLY A 103 -1.50 17.61 -5.49
C GLY A 103 -0.17 16.92 -5.42
N LEU A 104 0.63 17.07 -6.47
CA LEU A 104 1.98 16.52 -6.61
C LEU A 104 3.04 17.60 -6.29
N PRO A 105 4.30 17.22 -6.05
CA PRO A 105 5.41 18.16 -5.80
C PRO A 105 5.48 19.29 -6.83
N GLY A 106 5.64 20.53 -6.37
CA GLY A 106 5.78 21.73 -7.19
C GLY A 106 4.49 22.26 -7.81
N GLU A 107 3.35 21.60 -7.62
CA GLU A 107 2.06 22.05 -8.15
C GLU A 107 1.35 23.05 -7.25
N THR A 108 0.43 23.81 -7.83
CA THR A 108 -0.50 24.63 -7.06
C THR A 108 -1.90 24.01 -7.11
N VAL A 109 -2.42 23.65 -5.95
CA VAL A 109 -3.80 23.18 -5.77
C VAL A 109 -4.68 24.38 -5.42
N ASN A 110 -5.67 24.68 -6.26
CA ASN A 110 -6.66 25.71 -6.01
C ASN A 110 -8.04 25.10 -5.89
N ILE A 111 -8.72 25.34 -4.79
CA ILE A 111 -10.06 24.83 -4.51
C ILE A 111 -11.01 26.02 -4.54
N VAL A 112 -12.00 25.97 -5.41
CA VAL A 112 -13.00 27.02 -5.58
C VAL A 112 -14.38 26.37 -5.45
N ASP A 113 -15.10 26.74 -4.39
CA ASP A 113 -16.41 26.21 -4.09
C ASP A 113 -16.43 24.65 -4.14
N GLY A 114 -15.44 24.04 -3.46
CA GLY A 114 -15.24 22.60 -3.41
C GLY A 114 -14.68 21.95 -4.68
N THR A 115 -14.66 22.66 -5.81
CA THR A 115 -14.08 22.16 -7.06
C THR A 115 -12.57 22.33 -7.07
N VAL A 116 -11.85 21.27 -7.40
CA VAL A 116 -10.38 21.24 -7.33
C VAL A 116 -9.77 21.49 -8.70
N TYR A 117 -8.88 22.48 -8.77
CA TYR A 117 -8.05 22.80 -9.91
C TYR A 117 -6.59 22.61 -9.54
N VAL A 118 -5.79 22.09 -10.44
CA VAL A 118 -4.35 21.96 -10.26
C VAL A 118 -3.62 22.67 -11.39
N THR A 119 -2.67 23.52 -11.00
CA THR A 119 -1.72 24.13 -11.93
C THR A 119 -0.40 23.39 -11.82
N GLY A 120 0.01 22.76 -12.92
CA GLY A 120 1.29 22.05 -13.02
C GLY A 120 2.49 22.99 -13.05
N THR A 121 3.69 22.43 -12.93
CA THR A 121 4.97 23.15 -13.04
C THR A 121 5.18 23.77 -14.43
N ASP A 122 4.45 23.31 -15.45
CA ASP A 122 4.41 23.89 -16.79
C ASP A 122 3.44 25.09 -16.92
N GLY A 123 2.81 25.48 -15.82
CA GLY A 123 1.85 26.60 -15.76
C GLY A 123 0.46 26.28 -16.28
N LYS A 124 0.19 25.05 -16.74
CA LYS A 124 -1.14 24.67 -17.20
C LYS A 124 -2.06 24.31 -16.05
N THR A 125 -3.26 24.85 -16.06
CA THR A 125 -4.28 24.54 -15.07
C THR A 125 -5.29 23.56 -15.65
N MET A 126 -5.63 22.55 -14.86
CA MET A 126 -6.69 21.59 -15.16
C MET A 126 -7.65 21.44 -13.99
N GLN A 127 -8.93 21.27 -14.27
CA GLN A 127 -9.90 20.82 -13.28
C GLN A 127 -9.70 19.31 -13.06
N LEU A 128 -9.58 18.90 -11.81
CA LEU A 128 -9.49 17.47 -11.50
C LEU A 128 -10.85 16.79 -11.56
N ARG A 129 -10.84 15.52 -11.94
CA ARG A 129 -12.01 14.66 -11.83
C ARG A 129 -12.39 14.46 -10.36
N ASP A 130 -13.66 14.32 -10.08
CA ASP A 130 -14.21 14.08 -8.75
C ASP A 130 -15.28 12.98 -8.73
N ASP A 131 -15.23 12.05 -9.69
CA ASP A 131 -16.15 10.93 -9.85
C ASP A 131 -16.17 9.95 -8.65
N PHE A 132 -15.15 9.99 -7.83
CA PHE A 132 -15.06 9.29 -6.54
C PHE A 132 -15.71 10.07 -5.38
N VAL A 133 -16.07 11.34 -5.58
CA VAL A 133 -16.76 12.17 -4.59
C VAL A 133 -18.25 12.13 -4.86
N SER A 134 -19.02 11.62 -3.91
CA SER A 134 -20.48 11.63 -4.03
C SER A 134 -21.04 13.04 -3.90
N PRO A 135 -22.11 13.39 -4.61
CA PRO A 135 -22.71 14.73 -4.58
C PRO A 135 -23.09 15.20 -3.17
N GLU A 136 -23.57 14.30 -2.32
CA GLU A 136 -23.89 14.57 -0.92
C GLU A 136 -22.68 14.78 -0.01
N ASN A 137 -21.48 14.42 -0.48
CA ASN A 137 -20.22 14.53 0.25
C ASN A 137 -19.34 15.69 -0.26
N LYS A 138 -19.86 16.55 -1.15
CA LYS A 138 -19.17 17.77 -1.61
C LYS A 138 -19.26 18.85 -0.54
N ASP A 139 -18.20 19.62 -0.41
CA ASP A 139 -18.15 20.84 0.40
C ASP A 139 -18.06 22.10 -0.48
N SER A 140 -18.07 23.26 0.14
CA SER A 140 -17.87 24.56 -0.50
C SER A 140 -16.56 25.23 -0.08
N TYR A 141 -15.53 24.43 0.23
CA TYR A 141 -14.24 24.92 0.68
C TYR A 141 -13.55 25.77 -0.40
N ASN A 142 -12.88 26.84 0.02
CA ASN A 142 -12.08 27.70 -0.83
C ASN A 142 -10.66 27.80 -0.25
N GLY A 143 -9.63 27.61 -1.08
CA GLY A 143 -8.24 27.72 -0.64
C GLY A 143 -7.25 27.46 -1.76
N THR A 144 -6.04 27.97 -1.59
CA THR A 144 -4.94 27.79 -2.55
C THR A 144 -3.69 27.30 -1.78
N PHE A 145 -3.08 26.24 -2.30
CA PHE A 145 -1.94 25.58 -1.67
C PHE A 145 -0.84 25.36 -2.71
N VAL A 146 0.35 25.87 -2.46
CA VAL A 146 1.53 25.58 -3.27
C VAL A 146 2.24 24.40 -2.64
N VAL A 147 2.26 23.27 -3.33
CA VAL A 147 2.81 22.00 -2.85
C VAL A 147 4.32 22.09 -2.88
N PRO A 148 5.01 21.92 -1.74
CA PRO A 148 6.48 21.93 -1.73
C PRO A 148 7.06 20.76 -2.51
N GLU A 149 8.32 20.87 -2.94
CA GLU A 149 9.09 19.74 -3.45
C GLU A 149 9.12 18.61 -2.42
N ASP A 150 9.11 17.36 -2.88
CA ASP A 150 9.04 16.16 -2.03
C ASP A 150 7.82 16.06 -1.09
N SER A 151 6.77 16.81 -1.37
CA SER A 151 5.53 16.82 -0.59
C SER A 151 4.30 16.64 -1.45
N TYR A 152 3.20 16.24 -0.83
CA TYR A 152 1.94 15.91 -1.51
C TYR A 152 0.76 16.52 -0.76
N PHE A 153 -0.22 17.00 -1.52
CA PHE A 153 -1.50 17.46 -0.97
C PHE A 153 -2.53 16.34 -1.10
N VAL A 154 -3.18 15.97 0.00
CA VAL A 154 -4.09 14.84 0.04
C VAL A 154 -5.48 15.24 0.55
N MET A 155 -6.52 14.61 0.03
CA MET A 155 -7.90 14.84 0.46
C MET A 155 -8.64 13.53 0.67
N GLY A 156 -9.65 13.57 1.54
CA GLY A 156 -10.62 12.48 1.64
C GLY A 156 -11.64 12.53 0.51
N ASP A 157 -12.17 11.39 0.12
CA ASP A 157 -13.25 11.30 -0.88
C ASP A 157 -14.58 11.83 -0.30
N ASN A 158 -14.77 11.71 1.01
CA ASN A 158 -15.86 12.40 1.74
C ASN A 158 -15.42 13.83 2.09
N ARG A 159 -15.53 14.75 1.14
CA ARG A 159 -15.04 16.13 1.25
C ARG A 159 -15.60 16.90 2.43
N ASP A 160 -16.89 16.70 2.73
CA ASP A 160 -17.61 17.38 3.80
C ASP A 160 -17.20 16.84 5.19
N ASN A 161 -16.74 15.59 5.28
CA ASN A 161 -16.39 14.95 6.54
C ASN A 161 -15.00 14.31 6.50
N SER A 162 -13.99 15.12 6.18
CA SER A 162 -12.60 14.69 6.13
C SER A 162 -11.66 15.71 6.77
N VAL A 163 -10.94 15.28 7.81
CA VAL A 163 -9.77 16.02 8.29
C VAL A 163 -8.59 15.62 7.41
N ASP A 164 -8.17 16.54 6.52
CA ASP A 164 -7.13 16.33 5.53
C ASP A 164 -6.28 17.58 5.31
N SER A 165 -5.50 17.63 4.25
CA SER A 165 -4.58 18.72 3.92
C SER A 165 -5.18 20.12 4.00
N ARG A 166 -6.49 20.26 3.85
CA ARG A 166 -7.19 21.55 3.96
C ARG A 166 -7.20 22.11 5.38
N TYR A 167 -7.15 21.25 6.40
CA TYR A 167 -7.47 21.58 7.79
C TYR A 167 -6.33 21.31 8.79
N TRP A 168 -5.23 20.70 8.36
CA TRP A 168 -4.12 20.40 9.26
C TRP A 168 -3.42 21.66 9.75
N THR A 169 -2.81 21.59 10.92
CA THR A 169 -2.28 22.75 11.62
C THR A 169 -0.77 22.85 11.57
N THR A 170 -0.06 21.73 11.52
CA THR A 170 1.41 21.73 11.43
C THR A 170 1.88 22.02 10.01
N THR A 171 1.27 21.37 9.04
CA THR A 171 1.51 21.55 7.59
C THR A 171 0.33 21.02 6.80
N ASN A 172 0.03 21.62 5.66
CA ASN A 172 -1.00 21.13 4.74
C ASN A 172 -0.51 19.98 3.83
N PHE A 173 0.69 19.43 4.08
CA PHE A 173 1.33 18.50 3.14
C PHE A 173 1.85 17.26 3.83
N VAL A 174 1.90 16.15 3.10
CA VAL A 174 2.55 14.91 3.51
C VAL A 174 3.90 14.83 2.81
N SER A 175 4.99 14.83 3.58
CA SER A 175 6.33 14.60 3.03
C SER A 175 6.44 13.19 2.45
N ARG A 176 7.25 13.03 1.41
CA ARG A 176 7.48 11.77 0.68
C ARG A 176 7.87 10.60 1.60
N ASP A 177 8.68 10.86 2.61
CA ASP A 177 9.17 9.86 3.58
C ASP A 177 8.11 9.37 4.56
N LYS A 178 6.96 10.05 4.66
CA LYS A 178 5.86 9.69 5.57
C LYS A 178 4.89 8.69 4.98
N PHE A 179 4.97 8.43 3.68
CA PHE A 179 4.12 7.42 3.04
C PHE A 179 4.53 6.01 3.45
N ILE A 180 3.53 5.22 3.82
CA ILE A 180 3.69 3.82 4.26
C ILE A 180 3.42 2.86 3.09
N GLY A 181 2.43 3.16 2.24
CA GLY A 181 2.10 2.32 1.10
C GLY A 181 0.84 2.76 0.36
N LYS A 182 0.72 2.28 -0.87
CA LYS A 182 -0.44 2.46 -1.76
C LYS A 182 -1.50 1.42 -1.46
N VAL A 183 -2.71 1.84 -1.16
CA VAL A 183 -3.85 0.94 -0.97
C VAL A 183 -4.22 0.34 -2.32
N MET A 184 -4.27 -0.99 -2.39
CA MET A 184 -4.50 -1.70 -3.64
C MET A 184 -5.80 -2.49 -3.65
N PHE A 185 -6.19 -3.05 -2.51
CA PHE A 185 -7.27 -4.02 -2.46
C PHE A 185 -8.03 -3.96 -1.14
N ARG A 186 -9.38 -4.00 -1.22
CA ARG A 186 -10.25 -4.23 -0.08
C ARG A 186 -10.57 -5.72 -0.02
N TYR A 187 -10.19 -6.40 1.08
CA TYR A 187 -10.44 -7.84 1.23
C TYR A 187 -11.61 -8.17 2.17
N TYR A 188 -12.11 -7.19 2.92
CA TYR A 188 -13.27 -7.34 3.78
C TYR A 188 -14.07 -6.03 3.80
N PRO A 189 -15.41 -6.10 3.77
CA PRO A 189 -16.27 -7.29 3.73
C PRO A 189 -16.20 -8.01 2.37
N PHE A 190 -16.42 -9.33 2.38
CA PHE A 190 -16.22 -10.17 1.18
C PHE A 190 -17.15 -9.84 0.02
N ASN A 191 -18.37 -9.35 0.30
CA ASN A 191 -19.36 -8.95 -0.71
C ASN A 191 -18.95 -7.70 -1.50
N THR A 192 -18.01 -6.90 -1.00
CA THR A 192 -17.48 -5.70 -1.67
C THR A 192 -15.97 -5.80 -1.88
N ALA A 193 -15.38 -7.00 -1.70
CA ALA A 193 -13.95 -7.21 -1.93
C ALA A 193 -13.59 -6.89 -3.38
N GLY A 194 -12.49 -6.15 -3.58
CA GLY A 194 -12.09 -5.70 -4.91
C GLY A 194 -10.89 -4.76 -4.88
N LYS A 195 -10.38 -4.46 -6.07
CA LYS A 195 -9.33 -3.47 -6.29
C LYS A 195 -9.87 -2.07 -5.97
N LEU A 196 -9.04 -1.23 -5.39
CA LEU A 196 -9.32 0.18 -5.10
C LEU A 196 -8.44 1.06 -5.99
N GLU A 197 -9.10 2.00 -6.68
CA GLU A 197 -8.46 2.96 -7.60
C GLU A 197 -8.89 4.38 -7.27
#